data_9f1a16098ffe70aca4c52b65b69ae0b5
#
_entry.id   9f1a16098ffe70aca4c52b65b69ae0b5
#
_cell.length_a   1.000
_cell.length_b   1.000
_cell.length_c   1.000
_cell.angle_alpha   90.00
_cell.angle_beta   90.00
_cell.angle_gamma   90.00
#
_symmetry.space_group_name_H-M   'P 1'
#
loop_
_entity.id
_entity.type
_entity.pdbx_description
1 polymer ?
#
loop_
_entity_poly.entity_id
_entity_poly.type
_entity_poly.pdbx_seq_one_letter_code
_entity_poly.pdbx_strand_id
1 'polypeptide(L)'
;MGANISSKIGLSLFILATFSSCDKSPEEPANSGSAATDFTIASNQQFADSLQLDHQQDFEDARRGMVAEAPNDSVTAASGVQIWDGAAYDFIQGEAPETVNPSLWRQAKLNNIRGLFKVDEDIYQLRGFDLANSTLIKSDNGWILVDPLTTMETTKFAMDFAELHLGKINLTGVIFTHSHIDHFGGVLSLINSQQAAANNVPIIAPVGFMAEATSENIIAGPAMTRRGSYMFGNLLQRSATGHVDAGLGKQVIFGSISILQPTVVVDQPETRMVVDGVEFDFYNMPGTEAPAELTFYLPKWKAFCGAEILSHVMHNVLTLRGAKVRDALLWSDYIGRSIDRLDDVEVFFNSHHWPTWGHERIITQMQQQQDMYKFTHDQTLRLANIGYTPKEIAERLKLPESLAGNFHLRGYYGT
;
A
#
# COMPACT_ATOMS: atom_id res chain seq x y z
N MET A 1 -48.28 -76.26 12.19
CA MET A 1 -47.07 -76.51 12.91
C MET A 1 -46.58 -75.15 13.43
N GLY A 2 -46.73 -75.01 14.71
CA GLY A 2 -46.67 -73.79 15.42
C GLY A 2 -45.28 -73.32 15.77
N ALA A 3 -45.15 -72.04 15.96
CA ALA A 3 -44.01 -71.40 16.63
C ALA A 3 -44.51 -70.28 17.51
N ASN A 4 -44.25 -70.43 18.79
CA ASN A 4 -44.61 -69.51 19.87
C ASN A 4 -43.86 -68.16 19.76
N ILE A 5 -44.58 -67.10 20.01
CA ILE A 5 -44.08 -65.76 20.24
C ILE A 5 -43.94 -65.57 21.75
N SER A 6 -42.75 -65.32 22.21
CA SER A 6 -42.45 -64.90 23.57
C SER A 6 -42.09 -63.43 23.59
N SER A 7 -42.93 -62.59 24.20
CA SER A 7 -42.74 -61.17 24.43
C SER A 7 -41.73 -60.92 25.56
N LYS A 8 -40.73 -60.14 25.35
CA LYS A 8 -39.89 -59.48 26.38
C LYS A 8 -40.11 -58.02 26.40
N ILE A 9 -40.72 -57.54 27.45
CA ILE A 9 -40.86 -56.12 27.78
C ILE A 9 -39.50 -55.63 28.27
N GLY A 10 -38.88 -54.74 27.47
CA GLY A 10 -37.67 -54.07 27.86
C GLY A 10 -37.96 -52.66 28.45
N LEU A 11 -37.63 -52.53 29.73
CA LEU A 11 -37.77 -51.27 30.49
C LEU A 11 -36.67 -50.29 30.04
N SER A 12 -37.04 -49.24 29.30
CA SER A 12 -36.15 -48.21 28.91
C SER A 12 -35.98 -47.21 30.05
N LEU A 13 -34.80 -47.19 30.63
CA LEU A 13 -34.38 -46.18 31.61
C LEU A 13 -34.01 -44.89 30.89
N PHE A 14 -34.83 -43.86 30.99
CA PHE A 14 -34.48 -42.51 30.51
C PHE A 14 -33.54 -41.87 31.54
N ILE A 15 -32.27 -41.75 31.17
CA ILE A 15 -31.30 -40.91 31.89
C ILE A 15 -31.48 -39.46 31.38
N LEU A 16 -32.09 -38.63 32.20
CA LEU A 16 -32.10 -37.18 31.99
C LEU A 16 -30.68 -36.65 32.29
N ALA A 17 -29.89 -36.46 31.26
CA ALA A 17 -28.67 -35.70 31.37
C ALA A 17 -29.01 -34.18 31.40
N THR A 18 -28.94 -33.58 32.57
CA THR A 18 -28.97 -32.13 32.73
C THR A 18 -27.68 -31.57 32.18
N PHE A 19 -27.73 -31.05 30.98
CA PHE A 19 -26.66 -30.17 30.46
C PHE A 19 -26.71 -28.89 31.27
N SER A 20 -25.82 -28.72 32.24
CA SER A 20 -25.48 -27.39 32.78
C SER A 20 -24.86 -26.61 31.65
N SER A 21 -25.62 -25.72 31.04
CA SER A 21 -25.12 -24.68 30.19
C SER A 21 -24.21 -23.79 31.04
N CYS A 22 -22.90 -23.96 30.91
CA CYS A 22 -21.96 -22.92 31.28
C CYS A 22 -22.19 -21.76 30.31
N ASP A 23 -22.96 -20.80 30.78
CA ASP A 23 -23.06 -19.50 30.19
C ASP A 23 -21.69 -18.80 30.36
N LYS A 24 -20.75 -19.16 29.50
CA LYS A 24 -19.58 -18.32 29.29
C LYS A 24 -20.07 -17.15 28.46
N SER A 25 -20.28 -16.02 29.13
CA SER A 25 -20.25 -14.72 28.46
C SER A 25 -19.06 -14.74 27.47
N PRO A 26 -19.20 -14.23 26.24
CA PRO A 26 -18.04 -14.11 25.38
C PRO A 26 -16.98 -13.35 26.16
N GLU A 27 -15.87 -14.03 26.48
CA GLU A 27 -14.68 -13.33 26.97
C GLU A 27 -14.41 -12.27 25.92
N GLU A 28 -14.47 -11.00 26.33
CA GLU A 28 -13.89 -9.94 25.53
C GLU A 28 -12.50 -10.42 25.14
N PRO A 29 -12.12 -10.39 23.83
CA PRO A 29 -10.80 -10.76 23.43
C PRO A 29 -9.84 -9.97 24.30
N ALA A 30 -9.02 -10.65 25.06
CA ALA A 30 -8.10 -10.04 25.99
C ALA A 30 -7.28 -9.02 25.19
N ASN A 31 -7.61 -7.75 25.34
CA ASN A 31 -6.81 -6.64 24.82
C ASN A 31 -5.59 -6.55 25.74
N SER A 32 -4.67 -7.46 25.55
CA SER A 32 -3.48 -7.58 26.37
C SER A 32 -2.27 -6.89 25.72
N GLY A 33 -2.49 -5.71 25.12
CA GLY A 33 -1.39 -4.82 24.91
C GLY A 33 -0.80 -4.44 26.26
N SER A 34 0.49 -4.72 26.47
CA SER A 34 1.17 -4.31 27.71
C SER A 34 1.57 -2.84 27.62
N ALA A 35 1.68 -2.18 28.77
CA ALA A 35 2.32 -0.87 28.86
C ALA A 35 3.77 -0.94 28.32
N ALA A 36 4.27 0.18 27.81
CA ALA A 36 5.65 0.28 27.39
C ALA A 36 6.59 0.06 28.59
N THR A 37 7.70 -0.63 28.35
CA THR A 37 8.77 -0.74 29.36
C THR A 37 9.55 0.58 29.44
N ASP A 38 10.23 0.83 30.55
CA ASP A 38 11.11 2.00 30.70
C ASP A 38 12.15 2.10 29.57
N PHE A 39 12.64 0.95 29.10
CA PHE A 39 13.54 0.90 27.95
C PHE A 39 12.88 1.38 26.67
N THR A 40 11.66 0.94 26.40
CA THR A 40 10.90 1.36 25.21
C THR A 40 10.58 2.87 25.28
N ILE A 41 10.16 3.36 26.44
CA ILE A 41 9.88 4.79 26.67
C ILE A 41 11.15 5.62 26.39
N ALA A 42 12.27 5.25 27.01
CA ALA A 42 13.54 5.96 26.82
C ALA A 42 14.03 5.93 25.35
N SER A 43 13.87 4.78 24.67
CA SER A 43 14.22 4.65 23.26
C SER A 43 13.34 5.52 22.36
N ASN A 44 12.03 5.53 22.58
CA ASN A 44 11.09 6.36 21.83
C ASN A 44 11.34 7.85 22.07
N GLN A 45 11.67 8.25 23.31
CA GLN A 45 11.98 9.64 23.64
C GLN A 45 13.28 10.09 22.95
N GLN A 46 14.34 9.30 23.05
CA GLN A 46 15.61 9.60 22.37
C GLN A 46 15.41 9.74 20.86
N PHE A 47 14.51 8.94 20.30
CA PHE A 47 14.16 9.00 18.89
C PHE A 47 13.39 10.28 18.54
N ALA A 48 12.41 10.66 19.38
CA ALA A 48 11.67 11.90 19.23
C ALA A 48 12.60 13.12 19.25
N ASP A 49 13.55 13.16 20.17
CA ASP A 49 14.51 14.27 20.32
C ASP A 49 15.45 14.44 19.10
N SER A 50 15.59 13.39 18.27
CA SER A 50 16.42 13.41 17.08
C SER A 50 15.69 13.86 15.80
N LEU A 51 14.39 14.13 15.86
CA LEU A 51 13.54 14.40 14.70
C LEU A 51 12.75 15.70 14.85
N GLN A 52 12.49 16.34 13.72
CA GLN A 52 11.59 17.50 13.64
C GLN A 52 10.13 17.05 13.50
N LEU A 53 9.58 16.38 14.55
CA LEU A 53 8.22 15.81 14.52
C LEU A 53 7.11 16.84 14.30
N ASP A 54 7.37 18.10 14.62
CA ASP A 54 6.47 19.26 14.44
C ASP A 54 6.48 19.83 13.00
N HIS A 55 7.33 19.34 12.12
CA HIS A 55 7.39 19.80 10.73
C HIS A 55 6.07 19.58 10.01
N GLN A 56 5.45 20.67 9.53
CA GLN A 56 4.07 20.68 9.05
C GLN A 56 3.89 20.46 7.55
N GLN A 57 4.95 20.59 6.74
CA GLN A 57 4.83 20.57 5.27
C GLN A 57 4.12 19.32 4.74
N ASP A 58 4.44 18.13 5.28
CA ASP A 58 3.79 16.89 4.87
C ASP A 58 2.28 16.90 5.20
N PHE A 59 1.88 17.51 6.32
CA PHE A 59 0.47 17.65 6.70
C PHE A 59 -0.27 18.63 5.79
N GLU A 60 0.39 19.70 5.37
CA GLU A 60 -0.15 20.65 4.38
C GLU A 60 -0.34 19.97 3.04
N ASP A 61 0.70 19.26 2.56
CA ASP A 61 0.66 18.52 1.30
C ASP A 61 -0.39 17.39 1.35
N ALA A 62 -0.46 16.65 2.43
CA ALA A 62 -1.45 15.57 2.59
C ALA A 62 -2.90 16.08 2.57
N ARG A 63 -3.17 17.32 2.99
CA ARG A 63 -4.51 17.93 2.95
C ARG A 63 -4.78 18.71 1.67
N ARG A 64 -3.73 19.04 0.92
CA ARG A 64 -3.86 19.88 -0.27
C ARG A 64 -4.78 19.24 -1.31
N GLY A 65 -5.70 20.05 -1.82
CA GLY A 65 -6.63 19.64 -2.86
C GLY A 65 -7.76 18.72 -2.39
N MET A 66 -8.01 18.56 -1.08
CA MET A 66 -9.13 17.77 -0.58
C MET A 66 -10.46 18.25 -1.16
N VAL A 67 -11.11 17.38 -1.95
CA VAL A 67 -12.44 17.59 -2.52
C VAL A 67 -13.51 17.13 -1.53
N ALA A 68 -13.28 15.94 -0.95
CA ALA A 68 -14.17 15.36 0.04
C ALA A 68 -13.39 14.39 0.94
N GLU A 69 -13.69 14.42 2.24
CA GLU A 69 -13.16 13.48 3.22
C GLU A 69 -13.85 12.12 3.07
N ALA A 70 -13.10 11.03 3.20
CA ALA A 70 -13.66 9.69 3.14
C ALA A 70 -14.61 9.44 4.32
N PRO A 71 -15.77 8.80 4.09
CA PRO A 71 -16.70 8.48 5.16
C PRO A 71 -16.10 7.45 6.12
N ASN A 72 -16.62 7.42 7.37
CA ASN A 72 -16.28 6.42 8.38
C ASN A 72 -17.07 5.11 8.20
N ASP A 73 -17.52 4.83 6.99
CA ASP A 73 -18.27 3.63 6.67
C ASP A 73 -17.36 2.39 6.67
N SER A 74 -17.97 1.25 6.90
CA SER A 74 -17.31 -0.04 6.76
C SER A 74 -17.64 -0.69 5.42
N VAL A 75 -16.66 -1.38 4.84
CA VAL A 75 -16.81 -2.20 3.63
C VAL A 75 -16.86 -3.66 4.03
N THR A 76 -17.92 -4.35 3.60
CA THR A 76 -18.18 -5.74 3.94
C THR A 76 -18.25 -6.59 2.69
N ALA A 77 -17.59 -7.75 2.70
CA ALA A 77 -17.70 -8.75 1.62
C ALA A 77 -19.11 -9.35 1.56
N ALA A 78 -19.45 -9.97 0.45
CA ALA A 78 -20.70 -10.72 0.28
C ALA A 78 -20.88 -11.85 1.31
N SER A 79 -19.78 -12.35 1.88
CA SER A 79 -19.78 -13.34 2.98
C SER A 79 -20.17 -12.77 4.34
N GLY A 80 -20.34 -11.46 4.48
CA GLY A 80 -20.58 -10.75 5.74
C GLY A 80 -19.31 -10.41 6.53
N VAL A 81 -18.13 -10.75 6.01
CA VAL A 81 -16.85 -10.40 6.66
C VAL A 81 -16.53 -8.92 6.38
N GLN A 82 -16.26 -8.16 7.44
CA GLN A 82 -15.77 -6.77 7.32
C GLN A 82 -14.36 -6.77 6.73
N ILE A 83 -14.18 -6.06 5.63
CA ILE A 83 -12.92 -5.95 4.89
C ILE A 83 -12.18 -4.67 5.27
N TRP A 84 -12.91 -3.57 5.37
CA TRP A 84 -12.41 -2.26 5.71
C TRP A 84 -13.32 -1.58 6.72
N ASP A 85 -12.72 -0.80 7.62
CA ASP A 85 -13.44 0.01 8.59
C ASP A 85 -12.78 1.39 8.64
N GLY A 86 -13.50 2.38 8.17
CA GLY A 86 -13.04 3.77 8.13
C GLY A 86 -12.75 4.34 9.52
N ALA A 87 -13.50 3.93 10.54
CA ALA A 87 -13.35 4.41 11.91
C ALA A 87 -12.27 3.67 12.73
N ALA A 88 -11.74 2.55 12.23
CA ALA A 88 -10.83 1.68 12.98
C ALA A 88 -9.57 2.38 13.52
N TYR A 89 -9.20 3.51 12.94
CA TYR A 89 -8.00 4.28 13.28
C TYR A 89 -8.29 5.67 13.86
N ASP A 90 -9.52 5.96 14.26
CA ASP A 90 -9.92 7.26 14.84
C ASP A 90 -9.21 7.57 16.17
N PHE A 91 -8.63 6.55 16.83
CA PHE A 91 -7.79 6.71 18.01
C PHE A 91 -6.45 7.41 17.74
N ILE A 92 -6.01 7.53 16.48
CA ILE A 92 -4.72 8.14 16.09
C ILE A 92 -4.86 9.67 16.10
N GLN A 93 -4.78 10.25 17.29
CA GLN A 93 -4.90 11.69 17.55
C GLN A 93 -3.91 12.13 18.62
N GLY A 94 -3.56 13.41 18.62
CA GLY A 94 -2.69 13.98 19.65
C GLY A 94 -1.24 13.51 19.57
N GLU A 95 -0.59 13.44 20.74
CA GLU A 95 0.79 13.02 20.89
C GLU A 95 0.94 11.51 20.78
N ALA A 96 2.16 11.06 20.42
CA ALA A 96 2.47 9.62 20.33
C ALA A 96 2.38 8.98 21.72
N PRO A 97 1.66 7.86 21.88
CA PRO A 97 1.70 7.11 23.13
C PRO A 97 3.06 6.47 23.34
N GLU A 98 3.44 6.23 24.59
CA GLU A 98 4.74 5.64 24.96
C GLU A 98 5.03 4.29 24.33
N THR A 99 3.97 3.58 23.93
CA THR A 99 4.02 2.25 23.27
C THR A 99 4.35 2.32 21.79
N VAL A 100 4.32 3.49 21.15
CA VAL A 100 4.46 3.66 19.70
C VAL A 100 5.67 4.53 19.38
N ASN A 101 6.46 4.11 18.39
CA ASN A 101 7.52 4.95 17.86
C ASN A 101 6.93 6.27 17.34
N PRO A 102 7.44 7.45 17.76
CA PRO A 102 6.85 8.74 17.42
C PRO A 102 6.87 9.07 15.92
N SER A 103 7.86 8.55 15.17
CA SER A 103 7.88 8.69 13.72
C SER A 103 6.77 7.87 13.04
N LEU A 104 6.51 6.64 13.52
CA LEU A 104 5.38 5.83 13.04
C LEU A 104 4.04 6.49 13.37
N TRP A 105 3.90 7.08 14.57
CA TRP A 105 2.68 7.81 14.93
C TRP A 105 2.43 9.01 14.02
N ARG A 106 3.50 9.77 13.71
CA ARG A 106 3.42 10.87 12.74
C ARG A 106 2.97 10.36 11.37
N GLN A 107 3.57 9.27 10.87
CA GLN A 107 3.19 8.65 9.59
C GLN A 107 1.74 8.17 9.61
N ALA A 108 1.32 7.55 10.69
CA ALA A 108 -0.05 7.09 10.88
C ALA A 108 -1.09 8.22 10.86
N LYS A 109 -0.76 9.39 11.43
CA LYS A 109 -1.60 10.60 11.35
C LYS A 109 -1.71 11.11 9.93
N LEU A 110 -0.63 11.09 9.16
CA LEU A 110 -0.61 11.49 7.74
C LEU A 110 -1.41 10.53 6.87
N ASN A 111 -1.23 9.21 7.03
CA ASN A 111 -1.99 8.19 6.32
C ASN A 111 -3.49 8.15 6.72
N ASN A 112 -3.85 8.81 7.82
CA ASN A 112 -5.25 8.95 8.23
C ASN A 112 -5.96 10.16 7.58
N ILE A 113 -5.24 10.98 6.80
CA ILE A 113 -5.81 12.02 5.94
C ILE A 113 -6.27 11.37 4.66
N ARG A 114 -7.56 11.01 4.60
CA ARG A 114 -8.15 10.14 3.59
C ARG A 114 -9.34 10.78 2.89
N GLY A 115 -9.56 10.43 1.61
CA GLY A 115 -10.64 10.99 0.81
C GLY A 115 -10.34 11.06 -0.66
N LEU A 116 -11.06 11.94 -1.35
CA LEU A 116 -10.84 12.32 -2.74
C LEU A 116 -10.08 13.65 -2.77
N PHE A 117 -8.97 13.67 -3.50
CA PHE A 117 -8.09 14.83 -3.58
C PHE A 117 -7.84 15.23 -5.02
N LYS A 118 -7.92 16.50 -5.30
CA LYS A 118 -7.49 17.09 -6.57
C LYS A 118 -5.97 17.34 -6.52
N VAL A 119 -5.22 16.56 -7.28
CA VAL A 119 -3.75 16.64 -7.37
C VAL A 119 -3.35 17.78 -8.30
N ASP A 120 -4.00 17.83 -9.48
CA ASP A 120 -3.88 18.90 -10.47
C ASP A 120 -5.23 19.09 -11.18
N GLU A 121 -5.30 19.96 -12.20
CA GLU A 121 -6.55 20.36 -12.86
C GLU A 121 -7.46 19.18 -13.21
N ASP A 122 -6.88 18.12 -13.80
CA ASP A 122 -7.60 16.92 -14.27
C ASP A 122 -7.11 15.63 -13.59
N ILE A 123 -6.29 15.71 -12.55
CA ILE A 123 -5.73 14.56 -11.84
C ILE A 123 -6.29 14.50 -10.43
N TYR A 124 -6.88 13.37 -10.06
CA TYR A 124 -7.47 13.13 -8.75
C TYR A 124 -6.94 11.85 -8.14
N GLN A 125 -6.81 11.81 -6.81
CA GLN A 125 -6.44 10.61 -6.06
C GLN A 125 -7.49 10.24 -5.02
N LEU A 126 -7.76 8.96 -4.93
CA LEU A 126 -8.49 8.30 -3.86
C LEU A 126 -7.47 7.75 -2.89
N ARG A 127 -7.38 8.32 -1.68
CA ARG A 127 -6.40 7.96 -0.66
C ARG A 127 -7.07 7.47 0.61
N GLY A 128 -6.50 6.40 1.20
CA GLY A 128 -6.95 5.84 2.48
C GLY A 128 -8.21 4.99 2.41
N PHE A 129 -8.59 4.50 1.23
CA PHE A 129 -9.64 3.49 1.03
C PHE A 129 -9.08 2.08 1.05
N ASP A 130 -7.79 1.95 0.88
CA ASP A 130 -7.04 0.70 0.83
C ASP A 130 -5.60 0.97 1.30
N LEU A 131 -4.67 0.02 1.12
CA LEU A 131 -3.25 0.22 1.36
C LEU A 131 -2.66 1.22 0.36
N ALA A 132 -2.93 1.00 -0.93
CA ALA A 132 -2.50 1.87 -2.02
C ALA A 132 -3.50 3.00 -2.31
N ASN A 133 -3.08 3.95 -3.14
CA ASN A 133 -3.91 4.98 -3.73
C ASN A 133 -4.38 4.55 -5.11
N SER A 134 -5.58 5.02 -5.51
CA SER A 134 -6.02 4.95 -6.89
C SER A 134 -6.05 6.36 -7.50
N THR A 135 -5.55 6.51 -8.73
CA THR A 135 -5.52 7.81 -9.40
C THR A 135 -6.46 7.82 -10.60
N LEU A 136 -7.23 8.89 -10.72
CA LEU A 136 -8.14 9.17 -11.83
C LEU A 136 -7.61 10.36 -12.62
N ILE A 137 -7.38 10.17 -13.92
CA ILE A 137 -6.95 11.23 -14.85
C ILE A 137 -8.08 11.46 -15.83
N LYS A 138 -8.60 12.70 -15.88
CA LYS A 138 -9.65 13.06 -16.81
C LYS A 138 -9.10 13.11 -18.24
N SER A 139 -9.82 12.45 -19.15
CA SER A 139 -9.48 12.34 -20.56
C SER A 139 -10.58 12.99 -21.43
N ASP A 140 -10.42 12.97 -22.75
CA ASP A 140 -11.34 13.63 -23.68
C ASP A 140 -12.77 13.08 -23.58
N ASN A 141 -12.94 11.76 -23.40
CA ASN A 141 -14.26 11.11 -23.38
C ASN A 141 -14.60 10.45 -22.04
N GLY A 142 -13.72 10.51 -21.04
CA GLY A 142 -13.96 9.87 -19.75
C GLY A 142 -12.79 9.99 -18.78
N TRP A 143 -12.34 8.85 -18.25
CA TRP A 143 -11.34 8.78 -17.21
C TRP A 143 -10.36 7.64 -17.43
N ILE A 144 -9.09 7.89 -17.21
CA ILE A 144 -8.05 6.87 -17.14
C ILE A 144 -7.83 6.56 -15.67
N LEU A 145 -7.93 5.27 -15.32
CA LEU A 145 -7.72 4.76 -13.98
C LEU A 145 -6.30 4.22 -13.83
N VAL A 146 -5.58 4.67 -12.82
CA VAL A 146 -4.27 4.13 -12.43
C VAL A 146 -4.44 3.41 -11.10
N ASP A 147 -4.02 2.15 -11.03
CA ASP A 147 -4.00 1.27 -9.87
C ASP A 147 -5.36 1.11 -9.17
N PRO A 148 -6.15 0.11 -9.56
CA PRO A 148 -7.49 -0.16 -8.99
C PRO A 148 -7.44 -0.89 -7.64
N LEU A 149 -6.56 -0.52 -6.71
CA LEU A 149 -6.49 -1.00 -5.33
C LEU A 149 -6.36 -2.54 -5.17
N THR A 150 -6.41 -3.02 -3.90
CA THR A 150 -6.19 -4.45 -3.56
C THR A 150 -7.42 -5.31 -3.86
N THR A 151 -8.61 -4.85 -3.48
CA THR A 151 -9.81 -5.70 -3.51
C THR A 151 -10.93 -5.10 -4.33
N MET A 152 -11.81 -5.96 -4.86
CA MET A 152 -12.98 -5.55 -5.61
C MET A 152 -13.92 -4.68 -4.76
N GLU A 153 -14.00 -4.98 -3.47
CA GLU A 153 -14.89 -4.28 -2.55
C GLU A 153 -14.39 -2.86 -2.24
N THR A 154 -13.12 -2.71 -1.89
CA THR A 154 -12.53 -1.37 -1.61
C THR A 154 -12.47 -0.52 -2.86
N THR A 155 -12.13 -1.11 -4.01
CA THR A 155 -12.13 -0.42 -5.30
C THR A 155 -13.53 0.10 -5.67
N LYS A 156 -14.55 -0.77 -5.55
CA LYS A 156 -15.93 -0.36 -5.82
C LYS A 156 -16.38 0.77 -4.90
N PHE A 157 -16.09 0.65 -3.61
CA PHE A 157 -16.44 1.65 -2.61
C PHE A 157 -15.75 3.00 -2.90
N ALA A 158 -14.45 2.99 -3.19
CA ALA A 158 -13.69 4.18 -3.54
C ALA A 158 -14.20 4.85 -4.82
N MET A 159 -14.52 4.05 -5.84
CA MET A 159 -15.06 4.57 -7.12
C MET A 159 -16.47 5.13 -6.98
N ASP A 160 -17.34 4.47 -6.21
CA ASP A 160 -18.69 4.98 -5.92
C ASP A 160 -18.59 6.32 -5.17
N PHE A 161 -17.66 6.44 -4.24
CA PHE A 161 -17.38 7.70 -3.55
C PHE A 161 -16.87 8.78 -4.53
N ALA A 162 -15.97 8.44 -5.45
CA ALA A 162 -15.51 9.39 -6.48
C ALA A 162 -16.67 9.86 -7.38
N GLU A 163 -17.55 8.96 -7.81
CA GLU A 163 -18.72 9.30 -8.65
C GLU A 163 -19.69 10.28 -7.97
N LEU A 164 -19.82 10.25 -6.65
CA LEU A 164 -20.65 11.21 -5.91
C LEU A 164 -20.14 12.66 -6.07
N HIS A 165 -18.84 12.85 -6.28
CA HIS A 165 -18.21 14.17 -6.31
C HIS A 165 -17.77 14.61 -7.71
N LEU A 166 -17.41 13.66 -8.59
CA LEU A 166 -16.91 13.94 -9.94
C LEU A 166 -17.96 13.67 -11.04
N GLY A 167 -19.12 13.10 -10.65
CA GLY A 167 -20.10 12.57 -11.60
C GLY A 167 -19.67 11.21 -12.15
N LYS A 168 -20.41 10.72 -13.15
CA LYS A 168 -20.19 9.39 -13.71
C LYS A 168 -18.78 9.19 -14.25
N ILE A 169 -18.12 8.12 -13.83
CA ILE A 169 -16.77 7.73 -14.25
C ILE A 169 -16.88 6.64 -15.33
N ASN A 170 -16.73 7.02 -16.60
CA ASN A 170 -16.60 6.09 -17.70
C ASN A 170 -15.10 5.85 -17.96
N LEU A 171 -14.62 4.62 -17.84
CA LEU A 171 -13.22 4.31 -18.06
C LEU A 171 -12.88 4.30 -19.54
N THR A 172 -11.83 5.03 -19.92
CA THR A 172 -11.25 5.10 -21.27
C THR A 172 -9.83 4.53 -21.32
N GLY A 173 -9.26 4.20 -20.17
CA GLY A 173 -7.98 3.50 -20.01
C GLY A 173 -7.83 2.97 -18.59
N VAL A 174 -7.05 1.90 -18.42
CA VAL A 174 -6.60 1.37 -17.13
C VAL A 174 -5.10 1.15 -17.19
N ILE A 175 -4.37 1.62 -16.19
CA ILE A 175 -2.93 1.46 -16.06
C ILE A 175 -2.64 0.72 -14.77
N PHE A 176 -1.89 -0.36 -14.83
CA PHE A 176 -1.26 -1.01 -13.69
C PHE A 176 0.19 -0.57 -13.64
N THR A 177 0.59 0.13 -12.58
CA THR A 177 1.97 0.62 -12.45
C THR A 177 2.95 -0.53 -12.27
N HIS A 178 2.57 -1.55 -11.49
CA HIS A 178 3.43 -2.69 -11.23
C HIS A 178 2.66 -3.96 -10.78
N SER A 179 3.39 -5.04 -10.51
CA SER A 179 2.85 -6.39 -10.32
C SER A 179 2.41 -6.73 -8.89
N HIS A 180 2.43 -5.79 -7.94
CA HIS A 180 1.89 -6.02 -6.61
C HIS A 180 0.37 -5.90 -6.57
N ILE A 181 -0.24 -6.69 -5.69
CA ILE A 181 -1.69 -6.94 -5.70
C ILE A 181 -2.53 -5.71 -5.37
N ASP A 182 -2.01 -4.80 -4.59
CA ASP A 182 -2.67 -3.55 -4.16
C ASP A 182 -2.77 -2.50 -5.28
N HIS A 183 -2.21 -2.81 -6.46
CA HIS A 183 -2.27 -1.94 -7.65
C HIS A 183 -3.13 -2.50 -8.79
N PHE A 184 -3.65 -3.75 -8.66
CA PHE A 184 -4.48 -4.33 -9.72
C PHE A 184 -5.67 -5.17 -9.21
N GLY A 185 -5.65 -5.57 -7.93
CA GLY A 185 -6.53 -6.63 -7.42
C GLY A 185 -8.02 -6.34 -7.51
N GLY A 186 -8.43 -5.08 -7.53
CA GLY A 186 -9.82 -4.68 -7.58
C GLY A 186 -10.42 -4.48 -8.97
N VAL A 187 -9.65 -4.64 -10.05
CA VAL A 187 -10.02 -4.20 -11.41
C VAL A 187 -11.35 -4.76 -11.92
N LEU A 188 -11.68 -6.04 -11.65
CA LEU A 188 -12.91 -6.64 -12.16
C LEU A 188 -14.19 -6.13 -11.48
N SER A 189 -14.08 -5.34 -10.42
CA SER A 189 -15.25 -4.62 -9.88
C SER A 189 -15.73 -3.48 -10.79
N LEU A 190 -14.87 -3.03 -11.72
CA LEU A 190 -15.10 -1.87 -12.58
C LEU A 190 -15.24 -2.25 -14.06
N ILE A 191 -14.36 -3.11 -14.55
CA ILE A 191 -14.32 -3.47 -15.97
C ILE A 191 -13.79 -4.91 -16.15
N ASN A 192 -14.37 -5.65 -17.07
CA ASN A 192 -13.88 -6.95 -17.49
C ASN A 192 -13.37 -6.94 -18.94
N SER A 193 -12.76 -8.05 -19.39
CA SER A 193 -12.15 -8.13 -20.73
C SER A 193 -13.14 -7.90 -21.88
N GLN A 194 -14.39 -8.34 -21.74
CA GLN A 194 -15.42 -8.13 -22.77
C GLN A 194 -15.83 -6.65 -22.85
N GLN A 195 -16.01 -6.00 -21.70
CA GLN A 195 -16.32 -4.57 -21.63
C GLN A 195 -15.16 -3.72 -22.13
N ALA A 196 -13.92 -4.07 -21.77
CA ALA A 196 -12.73 -3.38 -22.24
C ALA A 196 -12.61 -3.47 -23.78
N ALA A 197 -12.79 -4.65 -24.35
CA ALA A 197 -12.76 -4.85 -25.80
C ALA A 197 -13.92 -4.12 -26.51
N ALA A 198 -15.13 -4.21 -25.99
CA ALA A 198 -16.32 -3.57 -26.58
C ALA A 198 -16.23 -2.03 -26.63
N ASN A 199 -15.57 -1.44 -25.65
CA ASN A 199 -15.42 0.01 -25.51
C ASN A 199 -14.03 0.52 -25.93
N ASN A 200 -13.17 -0.34 -26.47
CA ASN A 200 -11.77 -0.03 -26.83
C ASN A 200 -10.96 0.59 -25.69
N VAL A 201 -11.16 0.11 -24.45
CA VAL A 201 -10.42 0.56 -23.27
C VAL A 201 -9.08 -0.20 -23.19
N PRO A 202 -7.92 0.44 -23.41
CA PRO A 202 -6.64 -0.19 -23.25
C PRO A 202 -6.38 -0.50 -21.77
N ILE A 203 -5.86 -1.72 -21.53
CA ILE A 203 -5.35 -2.15 -20.24
C ILE A 203 -3.83 -2.17 -20.36
N ILE A 204 -3.17 -1.22 -19.73
CA ILE A 204 -1.72 -0.94 -19.91
C ILE A 204 -0.97 -1.46 -18.69
N ALA A 205 0.15 -2.15 -18.90
CA ALA A 205 1.01 -2.62 -17.83
C ALA A 205 2.47 -2.75 -18.29
N PRO A 206 3.45 -2.82 -17.37
CA PRO A 206 4.84 -3.09 -17.72
C PRO A 206 5.04 -4.50 -18.24
N VAL A 207 6.10 -4.69 -19.00
CA VAL A 207 6.55 -6.02 -19.44
C VAL A 207 6.79 -6.93 -18.23
N GLY A 208 6.36 -8.19 -18.32
CA GLY A 208 6.46 -9.15 -17.23
C GLY A 208 5.32 -9.14 -16.21
N PHE A 209 4.43 -8.14 -16.24
CA PHE A 209 3.37 -7.95 -15.27
C PHE A 209 2.60 -9.24 -14.89
N MET A 210 2.04 -9.97 -15.89
CA MET A 210 1.25 -11.18 -15.62
C MET A 210 2.08 -12.30 -14.98
N ALA A 211 3.32 -12.47 -15.40
CA ALA A 211 4.21 -13.50 -14.87
C ALA A 211 4.56 -13.20 -13.40
N GLU A 212 4.90 -11.95 -13.10
CA GLU A 212 5.29 -11.54 -11.76
C GLU A 212 4.10 -11.47 -10.80
N ALA A 213 2.96 -10.92 -11.22
CA ALA A 213 1.73 -10.94 -10.44
C ALA A 213 1.28 -12.36 -10.08
N THR A 214 1.39 -13.32 -11.04
CA THR A 214 1.08 -14.72 -10.80
C THR A 214 2.09 -15.38 -9.86
N SER A 215 3.39 -15.12 -10.05
CA SER A 215 4.46 -15.67 -9.23
C SER A 215 4.29 -15.34 -7.75
N GLU A 216 4.07 -14.08 -7.43
CA GLU A 216 3.95 -13.63 -6.05
C GLU A 216 2.60 -13.94 -5.42
N ASN A 217 1.51 -13.65 -6.11
CA ASN A 217 0.20 -13.69 -5.47
C ASN A 217 -0.50 -15.07 -5.55
N ILE A 218 -0.13 -15.91 -6.51
CA ILE A 218 -0.72 -17.25 -6.66
C ILE A 218 0.27 -18.31 -6.23
N ILE A 219 1.46 -18.37 -6.84
CA ILE A 219 2.41 -19.47 -6.60
C ILE A 219 3.00 -19.36 -5.18
N ALA A 220 3.52 -18.20 -4.81
CA ALA A 220 4.08 -17.93 -3.47
C ALA A 220 3.03 -17.42 -2.46
N GLY A 221 1.83 -17.08 -2.91
CA GLY A 221 0.78 -16.39 -2.16
C GLY A 221 0.53 -16.93 -0.75
N PRO A 222 0.28 -18.24 -0.53
CA PRO A 222 0.02 -18.77 0.81
C PRO A 222 1.19 -18.59 1.80
N ALA A 223 2.43 -18.67 1.32
CA ALA A 223 3.61 -18.45 2.15
C ALA A 223 3.80 -16.96 2.45
N MET A 224 3.61 -16.11 1.45
CA MET A 224 3.75 -14.65 1.59
C MET A 224 2.66 -14.07 2.49
N THR A 225 1.42 -14.52 2.37
CA THR A 225 0.32 -14.10 3.26
C THR A 225 0.62 -14.40 4.73
N ARG A 226 1.10 -15.61 5.04
CA ARG A 226 1.48 -15.98 6.42
C ARG A 226 2.61 -15.11 6.97
N ARG A 227 3.64 -14.86 6.17
CA ARG A 227 4.76 -13.99 6.57
C ARG A 227 4.36 -12.51 6.63
N GLY A 228 3.48 -12.08 5.75
CA GLY A 228 2.90 -10.73 5.74
C GLY A 228 2.20 -10.40 7.06
N SER A 229 1.58 -11.39 7.73
CA SER A 229 0.97 -11.18 9.05
C SER A 229 1.97 -10.72 10.12
N TYR A 230 3.23 -11.16 10.05
CA TYR A 230 4.30 -10.69 10.93
C TYR A 230 4.84 -9.33 10.49
N MET A 231 4.97 -9.12 9.17
CA MET A 231 5.53 -7.90 8.62
C MET A 231 4.63 -6.68 8.85
N PHE A 232 3.32 -6.85 8.67
CA PHE A 232 2.34 -5.78 8.75
C PHE A 232 1.51 -5.76 10.04
N GLY A 233 1.63 -6.79 10.89
CA GLY A 233 0.88 -6.85 12.14
C GLY A 233 -0.64 -7.01 11.97
N ASN A 234 -1.12 -7.59 10.88
CA ASN A 234 -2.54 -7.65 10.51
C ASN A 234 -3.45 -8.33 11.56
N LEU A 235 -2.88 -9.22 12.38
CA LEU A 235 -3.59 -9.94 13.43
C LEU A 235 -3.73 -9.15 14.75
N LEU A 236 -3.03 -8.02 14.86
CA LEU A 236 -3.12 -7.15 16.03
C LEU A 236 -4.40 -6.33 15.98
N GLN A 237 -4.98 -6.07 17.16
CA GLN A 237 -6.11 -5.14 17.29
C GLN A 237 -5.67 -3.72 16.92
N ARG A 238 -6.58 -2.93 16.35
CA ARG A 238 -6.35 -1.51 16.02
C ARG A 238 -6.41 -0.71 17.32
N SER A 239 -5.24 -0.38 17.86
CA SER A 239 -5.09 0.35 19.12
C SER A 239 -3.69 0.89 19.32
N ALA A 240 -3.48 1.75 20.30
CA ALA A 240 -2.17 2.27 20.68
C ALA A 240 -1.19 1.20 21.20
N THR A 241 -1.67 0.03 21.59
CA THR A 241 -0.86 -1.12 22.02
C THR A 241 -0.88 -2.28 21.02
N GLY A 242 -1.44 -2.07 19.84
CA GLY A 242 -1.58 -3.06 18.78
C GLY A 242 -1.14 -2.51 17.42
N HIS A 243 -2.02 -2.63 16.42
CA HIS A 243 -1.73 -2.15 15.08
C HIS A 243 -2.07 -0.66 14.92
N VAL A 244 -1.12 0.12 14.47
CA VAL A 244 -1.24 1.57 14.27
C VAL A 244 -1.28 1.95 12.80
N ASP A 245 -0.35 1.39 12.00
CA ASP A 245 -0.19 1.72 10.59
C ASP A 245 0.70 0.66 9.92
N ALA A 246 0.55 0.47 8.61
CA ALA A 246 1.43 -0.40 7.82
C ALA A 246 2.63 0.37 7.21
N GLY A 247 2.73 1.68 7.42
CA GLY A 247 3.79 2.53 6.86
C GLY A 247 3.46 3.08 5.48
N LEU A 248 3.06 2.23 4.55
CA LEU A 248 2.62 2.60 3.19
C LEU A 248 1.18 3.12 3.13
N GLY A 249 0.38 2.75 4.09
CA GLY A 249 -1.02 3.06 4.25
C GLY A 249 -1.52 2.44 5.55
N LYS A 250 -2.83 2.46 5.80
CA LYS A 250 -3.35 2.05 7.11
C LYS A 250 -3.15 0.57 7.40
N GLN A 251 -3.50 -0.31 6.46
CA GLN A 251 -3.43 -1.76 6.65
C GLN A 251 -3.47 -2.50 5.32
N VAL A 252 -2.95 -3.72 5.31
CA VAL A 252 -3.17 -4.65 4.21
C VAL A 252 -4.60 -5.15 4.25
N ILE A 253 -5.27 -5.13 3.09
CA ILE A 253 -6.67 -5.50 2.95
C ILE A 253 -6.80 -6.95 2.45
N PHE A 254 -7.78 -7.68 2.97
CA PHE A 254 -8.12 -9.03 2.54
C PHE A 254 -9.58 -9.09 2.09
N GLY A 255 -9.79 -9.33 0.81
CA GLY A 255 -11.11 -9.40 0.18
C GLY A 255 -11.08 -10.19 -1.12
N SER A 256 -12.04 -9.93 -2.00
CA SER A 256 -12.10 -10.52 -3.33
C SER A 256 -11.06 -9.90 -4.25
N ILE A 257 -10.17 -10.72 -4.78
CA ILE A 257 -9.05 -10.30 -5.62
C ILE A 257 -9.29 -10.74 -7.05
N SER A 258 -8.88 -9.92 -7.99
CA SER A 258 -9.02 -10.17 -9.42
C SER A 258 -7.76 -9.75 -10.18
N ILE A 259 -7.67 -10.14 -11.44
CA ILE A 259 -6.65 -9.68 -12.37
C ILE A 259 -7.24 -9.60 -13.77
N LEU A 260 -6.81 -8.60 -14.54
CA LEU A 260 -7.19 -8.42 -15.93
C LEU A 260 -5.95 -8.47 -16.82
N GLN A 261 -6.01 -9.27 -17.88
CA GLN A 261 -4.92 -9.38 -18.84
C GLN A 261 -4.67 -8.02 -19.51
N PRO A 262 -3.45 -7.47 -19.46
CA PRO A 262 -3.12 -6.27 -20.22
C PRO A 262 -3.28 -6.47 -21.72
N THR A 263 -3.83 -5.47 -22.39
CA THR A 263 -3.97 -5.42 -23.85
C THR A 263 -2.84 -4.62 -24.51
N VAL A 264 -2.16 -3.78 -23.72
CA VAL A 264 -1.01 -2.98 -24.11
C VAL A 264 0.12 -3.22 -23.11
N VAL A 265 1.27 -3.61 -23.58
CA VAL A 265 2.46 -3.87 -22.75
C VAL A 265 3.52 -2.82 -23.07
N VAL A 266 3.97 -2.11 -22.04
CA VAL A 266 5.13 -1.21 -22.12
C VAL A 266 6.39 -2.07 -21.99
N ASP A 267 7.04 -2.37 -23.10
CA ASP A 267 8.20 -3.29 -23.17
C ASP A 267 9.52 -2.59 -23.50
N GLN A 268 9.46 -1.31 -23.91
CA GLN A 268 10.65 -0.51 -24.13
C GLN A 268 11.03 0.28 -22.88
N PRO A 269 12.31 0.66 -22.72
CA PRO A 269 12.74 1.52 -21.61
C PRO A 269 11.94 2.83 -21.50
N GLU A 270 11.56 3.38 -22.66
CA GLU A 270 10.74 4.59 -22.79
C GLU A 270 9.71 4.39 -23.90
N THR A 271 8.47 4.79 -23.61
CA THR A 271 7.37 4.67 -24.58
C THR A 271 6.48 5.89 -24.47
N ARG A 272 6.36 6.67 -25.55
CA ARG A 272 5.34 7.73 -25.63
C ARG A 272 4.05 7.17 -26.19
N MET A 273 2.93 7.47 -25.54
CA MET A 273 1.62 6.98 -25.94
C MET A 273 0.55 8.03 -25.63
N VAL A 274 -0.49 8.05 -26.47
CA VAL A 274 -1.69 8.83 -26.20
C VAL A 274 -2.84 7.88 -25.85
N VAL A 275 -3.50 8.12 -24.74
CA VAL A 275 -4.67 7.38 -24.27
C VAL A 275 -5.83 8.36 -24.15
N ASP A 276 -6.83 8.23 -24.98
CA ASP A 276 -8.02 9.09 -25.00
C ASP A 276 -7.68 10.60 -24.84
N GLY A 277 -6.76 11.09 -25.67
CA GLY A 277 -6.32 12.49 -25.71
C GLY A 277 -5.26 12.89 -24.67
N VAL A 278 -4.94 12.02 -23.71
CA VAL A 278 -3.89 12.25 -22.72
C VAL A 278 -2.57 11.67 -23.18
N GLU A 279 -1.53 12.49 -23.27
CA GLU A 279 -0.16 12.08 -23.59
C GLU A 279 0.56 11.57 -22.34
N PHE A 280 1.20 10.40 -22.46
CA PHE A 280 2.00 9.74 -21.44
C PHE A 280 3.42 9.48 -21.98
N ASP A 281 4.42 9.81 -21.19
CA ASP A 281 5.78 9.30 -21.35
C ASP A 281 6.00 8.22 -20.30
N PHE A 282 5.88 6.95 -20.69
CA PHE A 282 6.11 5.79 -19.82
C PHE A 282 7.58 5.44 -19.74
N TYR A 283 8.05 5.11 -18.55
CA TYR A 283 9.40 4.63 -18.25
C TYR A 283 9.33 3.26 -17.58
N ASN A 284 9.90 2.24 -18.21
CA ASN A 284 9.91 0.88 -17.68
C ASN A 284 11.11 0.71 -16.73
N MET A 285 10.86 0.32 -15.48
CA MET A 285 11.85 0.30 -14.39
C MET A 285 11.86 -1.02 -13.62
N PRO A 286 12.03 -2.18 -14.30
CA PRO A 286 11.93 -3.48 -13.67
C PRO A 286 13.03 -3.73 -12.64
N GLY A 287 12.71 -4.47 -11.57
CA GLY A 287 13.67 -4.88 -10.56
C GLY A 287 13.97 -3.82 -9.49
N THR A 288 13.16 -2.78 -9.45
CA THR A 288 13.16 -1.75 -8.40
C THR A 288 12.28 -2.20 -7.22
N GLU A 289 11.16 -1.53 -6.97
CA GLU A 289 10.20 -1.94 -5.95
C GLU A 289 9.53 -3.26 -6.33
N ALA A 290 9.14 -3.41 -7.59
CA ALA A 290 8.61 -4.66 -8.15
C ALA A 290 9.46 -5.19 -9.31
N PRO A 291 9.40 -6.52 -9.59
CA PRO A 291 10.09 -7.10 -10.74
C PRO A 291 9.58 -6.57 -12.08
N ALA A 292 8.31 -6.20 -12.16
CA ALA A 292 7.68 -5.55 -13.30
C ALA A 292 7.05 -4.24 -12.82
N GLU A 293 7.63 -3.12 -13.21
CA GLU A 293 7.24 -1.79 -12.75
C GLU A 293 7.47 -0.73 -13.83
N LEU A 294 6.58 0.25 -13.89
CA LEU A 294 6.69 1.44 -14.72
C LEU A 294 6.31 2.70 -13.95
N THR A 295 6.91 3.81 -14.34
CA THR A 295 6.51 5.16 -13.99
C THR A 295 6.05 5.90 -15.22
N PHE A 296 5.46 7.08 -15.08
CA PHE A 296 5.11 7.89 -16.23
C PHE A 296 5.12 9.39 -15.92
N TYR A 297 5.38 10.17 -16.95
CA TYR A 297 5.26 11.62 -16.94
C TYR A 297 4.07 12.05 -17.80
N LEU A 298 3.38 13.09 -17.35
CA LEU A 298 2.23 13.71 -18.02
C LEU A 298 2.62 15.13 -18.44
N PRO A 299 3.08 15.34 -19.69
CA PRO A 299 3.64 16.64 -20.12
C PRO A 299 2.68 17.82 -19.96
N LYS A 300 1.38 17.60 -20.21
CA LYS A 300 0.34 18.63 -20.08
C LYS A 300 0.31 19.30 -18.70
N TRP A 301 0.49 18.50 -17.65
CA TRP A 301 0.40 18.97 -16.26
C TRP A 301 1.75 19.04 -15.56
N LYS A 302 2.83 18.74 -16.28
CA LYS A 302 4.18 18.61 -15.69
C LYS A 302 4.17 17.72 -14.45
N ALA A 303 3.41 16.65 -14.51
CA ALA A 303 3.14 15.77 -13.40
C ALA A 303 3.82 14.41 -13.60
N PHE A 304 4.58 13.96 -12.61
CA PHE A 304 5.29 12.68 -12.61
C PHE A 304 4.63 11.71 -11.63
N CYS A 305 4.24 10.55 -12.13
CA CYS A 305 3.83 9.41 -11.31
C CYS A 305 5.03 8.52 -11.05
N GLY A 306 5.48 8.49 -9.81
CA GLY A 306 6.62 7.67 -9.37
C GLY A 306 6.27 6.22 -9.06
N ALA A 307 5.03 5.77 -9.32
CA ALA A 307 4.54 4.44 -8.96
C ALA A 307 4.86 4.12 -7.49
N GLU A 308 5.68 3.11 -7.21
CA GLU A 308 6.18 2.82 -5.86
C GLU A 308 7.70 2.91 -5.75
N ILE A 309 8.41 3.22 -6.85
CA ILE A 309 9.87 3.45 -6.79
C ILE A 309 10.26 4.69 -5.98
N LEU A 310 9.33 5.62 -5.83
CA LEU A 310 9.45 6.82 -5.02
C LEU A 310 8.23 6.91 -4.11
N SER A 311 8.44 7.21 -2.84
CA SER A 311 7.36 7.35 -1.86
C SER A 311 7.78 8.28 -0.71
N HIS A 312 6.89 8.52 0.27
CA HIS A 312 7.24 9.30 1.46
C HIS A 312 7.81 8.46 2.61
N VAL A 313 8.36 7.29 2.27
CA VAL A 313 9.09 6.41 3.20
C VAL A 313 10.27 5.78 2.46
N MET A 314 11.25 5.26 3.20
CA MET A 314 12.18 4.29 2.64
C MET A 314 11.43 2.98 2.40
N HIS A 315 11.26 2.61 1.15
CA HIS A 315 10.72 1.30 0.83
C HIS A 315 11.77 0.22 1.14
N ASN A 316 11.36 -0.91 1.68
CA ASN A 316 12.30 -1.98 2.02
C ASN A 316 12.95 -2.59 0.76
N VAL A 317 14.22 -2.93 0.88
CA VAL A 317 14.99 -3.64 -0.17
C VAL A 317 14.77 -5.16 -0.06
N LEU A 318 14.63 -5.68 1.16
CA LEU A 318 14.29 -7.06 1.45
C LEU A 318 12.99 -7.14 2.23
N THR A 319 11.98 -7.82 1.67
CA THR A 319 10.70 -7.97 2.35
C THR A 319 10.63 -9.26 3.16
N LEU A 320 10.19 -9.18 4.42
CA LEU A 320 9.99 -10.36 5.28
C LEU A 320 8.89 -11.29 4.73
N ARG A 321 7.91 -10.77 3.99
CA ARG A 321 6.87 -11.60 3.34
C ARG A 321 7.44 -12.53 2.27
N GLY A 322 8.61 -12.20 1.69
CA GLY A 322 9.30 -13.07 0.73
C GLY A 322 9.12 -12.68 -0.73
N ALA A 323 8.84 -11.41 -1.03
CA ALA A 323 8.96 -10.88 -2.38
C ALA A 323 10.39 -11.04 -2.92
N LYS A 324 10.57 -10.96 -4.23
CA LYS A 324 11.90 -10.98 -4.84
C LYS A 324 12.77 -9.86 -4.26
N VAL A 325 14.05 -10.16 -4.03
CA VAL A 325 15.02 -9.18 -3.52
C VAL A 325 15.17 -8.06 -4.55
N ARG A 326 15.14 -6.83 -4.07
CA ARG A 326 15.25 -5.61 -4.86
C ARG A 326 16.69 -5.19 -5.00
N ASP A 327 17.04 -4.64 -6.15
CA ASP A 327 18.39 -4.14 -6.43
C ASP A 327 18.49 -2.65 -6.07
N ALA A 328 19.07 -2.34 -4.91
CA ALA A 328 19.20 -0.96 -4.43
C ALA A 328 20.07 -0.08 -5.34
N LEU A 329 21.09 -0.66 -6.01
CA LEU A 329 21.92 0.09 -6.95
C LEU A 329 21.15 0.43 -8.22
N LEU A 330 20.46 -0.56 -8.80
CA LEU A 330 19.61 -0.36 -9.96
C LEU A 330 18.48 0.64 -9.67
N TRP A 331 17.88 0.54 -8.48
CA TRP A 331 16.85 1.46 -8.02
C TRP A 331 17.35 2.91 -7.97
N SER A 332 18.53 3.13 -7.36
CA SER A 332 19.19 4.43 -7.36
C SER A 332 19.46 4.97 -8.77
N ASP A 333 19.93 4.11 -9.70
CA ASP A 333 20.19 4.47 -11.09
C ASP A 333 18.90 4.93 -11.82
N TYR A 334 17.80 4.21 -11.64
CA TYR A 334 16.52 4.60 -12.24
C TYR A 334 15.99 5.92 -11.68
N ILE A 335 16.13 6.17 -10.37
CA ILE A 335 15.76 7.47 -9.79
C ILE A 335 16.62 8.59 -10.43
N GLY A 336 17.94 8.38 -10.56
CA GLY A 336 18.84 9.35 -11.21
C GLY A 336 18.44 9.65 -12.65
N ARG A 337 18.14 8.62 -13.45
CA ARG A 337 17.64 8.79 -14.82
C ARG A 337 16.29 9.54 -14.86
N SER A 338 15.44 9.36 -13.87
CA SER A 338 14.19 10.12 -13.78
C SER A 338 14.46 11.60 -13.50
N ILE A 339 15.39 11.91 -12.60
CA ILE A 339 15.82 13.30 -12.33
C ILE A 339 16.30 13.97 -13.60
N ASP A 340 17.15 13.29 -14.39
CA ASP A 340 17.71 13.83 -15.65
C ASP A 340 16.65 14.12 -16.73
N ARG A 341 15.42 13.58 -16.60
CA ARG A 341 14.32 13.75 -17.57
C ARG A 341 13.26 14.75 -17.13
N LEU A 342 13.23 15.09 -15.87
CA LEU A 342 12.15 15.85 -15.25
C LEU A 342 12.53 17.33 -15.03
N ASP A 343 13.09 17.97 -16.07
CA ASP A 343 13.56 19.36 -16.00
C ASP A 343 12.49 20.38 -15.61
N ASP A 344 11.21 20.07 -15.88
CA ASP A 344 10.10 20.99 -15.67
C ASP A 344 8.97 20.41 -14.81
N VAL A 345 9.23 19.33 -14.06
CA VAL A 345 8.25 18.72 -13.16
C VAL A 345 7.77 19.72 -12.10
N GLU A 346 6.46 19.82 -11.94
CA GLU A 346 5.82 20.69 -10.95
C GLU A 346 5.01 19.90 -9.91
N VAL A 347 4.58 18.68 -10.28
CA VAL A 347 3.81 17.79 -9.43
C VAL A 347 4.41 16.40 -9.46
N PHE A 348 4.63 15.83 -8.28
CA PHE A 348 5.00 14.45 -8.09
C PHE A 348 3.91 13.75 -7.29
N PHE A 349 3.41 12.63 -7.78
CA PHE A 349 2.46 11.77 -7.09
C PHE A 349 2.83 10.30 -7.27
N ASN A 350 2.29 9.44 -6.45
CA ASN A 350 2.66 8.02 -6.41
C ASN A 350 1.50 7.15 -5.96
N SER A 351 1.72 5.85 -5.99
CA SER A 351 0.71 4.84 -5.67
C SER A 351 0.44 4.70 -4.16
N HIS A 352 1.24 5.37 -3.31
CA HIS A 352 1.05 5.48 -1.87
C HIS A 352 1.25 6.93 -1.41
N HIS A 353 0.77 7.26 -0.20
CA HIS A 353 0.96 8.55 0.46
C HIS A 353 0.32 9.73 -0.29
N TRP A 354 0.88 10.91 -0.14
CA TRP A 354 0.41 12.20 -0.68
C TRP A 354 1.37 12.74 -1.74
N PRO A 355 0.91 13.65 -2.61
CA PRO A 355 1.78 14.26 -3.61
C PRO A 355 2.75 15.29 -3.01
N THR A 356 3.79 15.62 -3.78
CA THR A 356 4.70 16.76 -3.56
C THR A 356 4.57 17.75 -4.70
N TRP A 357 4.56 19.04 -4.40
CA TRP A 357 4.48 20.11 -5.39
C TRP A 357 5.71 21.02 -5.32
N GLY A 358 6.11 21.53 -6.47
CA GLY A 358 7.24 22.44 -6.69
C GLY A 358 8.51 21.71 -7.07
N HIS A 359 9.09 22.13 -8.19
CA HIS A 359 10.24 21.50 -8.84
C HIS A 359 11.40 21.21 -7.88
N GLU A 360 11.89 22.24 -7.18
CA GLU A 360 13.04 22.09 -6.29
C GLU A 360 12.82 21.06 -5.17
N ARG A 361 11.61 21.03 -4.60
CA ARG A 361 11.27 20.07 -3.54
C ARG A 361 11.22 18.66 -4.08
N ILE A 362 10.64 18.47 -5.26
CA ILE A 362 10.53 17.17 -5.93
C ILE A 362 11.92 16.63 -6.22
N ILE A 363 12.75 17.42 -6.88
CA ILE A 363 14.13 17.02 -7.23
C ILE A 363 14.95 16.73 -5.97
N THR A 364 14.84 17.57 -4.94
CA THR A 364 15.52 17.32 -3.65
C THR A 364 15.10 16.00 -3.02
N GLN A 365 13.79 15.71 -2.98
CA GLN A 365 13.27 14.43 -2.43
C GLN A 365 13.79 13.24 -3.24
N MET A 366 13.76 13.33 -4.57
CA MET A 366 14.27 12.28 -5.45
C MET A 366 15.77 12.05 -5.26
N GLN A 367 16.58 13.09 -5.19
CA GLN A 367 18.03 13.01 -4.93
C GLN A 367 18.32 12.34 -3.59
N GLN A 368 17.60 12.71 -2.55
CA GLN A 368 17.78 12.12 -1.22
C GLN A 368 17.43 10.63 -1.19
N GLN A 369 16.38 10.20 -1.90
CA GLN A 369 16.04 8.77 -2.03
C GLN A 369 17.06 8.03 -2.89
N GLN A 370 17.53 8.62 -3.98
CA GLN A 370 18.63 8.10 -4.78
C GLN A 370 19.87 7.85 -3.93
N ASP A 371 20.30 8.85 -3.17
CA ASP A 371 21.47 8.79 -2.30
C ASP A 371 21.31 7.72 -1.22
N MET A 372 20.14 7.60 -0.61
CA MET A 372 19.84 6.60 0.39
C MET A 372 20.02 5.17 -0.12
N TYR A 373 19.43 4.84 -1.29
CA TYR A 373 19.57 3.49 -1.87
C TYR A 373 21.02 3.22 -2.28
N LYS A 374 21.68 4.19 -2.92
CA LYS A 374 23.09 4.05 -3.30
C LYS A 374 24.00 3.92 -2.11
N PHE A 375 23.82 4.74 -1.07
CA PHE A 375 24.58 4.65 0.17
C PHE A 375 24.40 3.29 0.83
N THR A 376 23.17 2.80 0.92
CA THR A 376 22.86 1.48 1.50
C THR A 376 23.57 0.36 0.76
N HIS A 377 23.54 0.37 -0.57
CA HIS A 377 24.26 -0.59 -1.41
C HIS A 377 25.77 -0.50 -1.19
N ASP A 378 26.37 0.68 -1.42
CA ASP A 378 27.81 0.86 -1.44
C ASP A 378 28.44 0.60 -0.06
N GLN A 379 27.79 1.04 1.03
CA GLN A 379 28.28 0.80 2.38
C GLN A 379 28.13 -0.67 2.80
N THR A 380 27.07 -1.35 2.36
CA THR A 380 26.92 -2.79 2.57
C THR A 380 28.06 -3.55 1.93
N LEU A 381 28.39 -3.26 0.67
CA LEU A 381 29.51 -3.90 -0.03
C LEU A 381 30.86 -3.54 0.61
N ARG A 382 31.07 -2.27 0.99
CA ARG A 382 32.30 -1.86 1.66
C ARG A 382 32.52 -2.64 2.96
N LEU A 383 31.48 -2.80 3.77
CA LEU A 383 31.55 -3.55 5.02
C LEU A 383 31.76 -5.05 4.78
N ALA A 384 31.08 -5.63 3.79
CA ALA A 384 31.26 -7.03 3.40
C ALA A 384 32.69 -7.30 2.92
N ASN A 385 33.28 -6.41 2.12
CA ASN A 385 34.64 -6.55 1.58
C ASN A 385 35.73 -6.50 2.68
N ILE A 386 35.47 -5.89 3.83
CA ILE A 386 36.40 -5.90 4.98
C ILE A 386 36.07 -7.01 5.99
N GLY A 387 35.14 -7.92 5.65
CA GLY A 387 34.91 -9.17 6.35
C GLY A 387 33.76 -9.18 7.35
N TYR A 388 32.90 -8.17 7.41
CA TYR A 388 31.73 -8.19 8.28
C TYR A 388 30.64 -9.14 7.75
N THR A 389 30.00 -9.85 8.67
CA THR A 389 28.81 -10.68 8.39
C THR A 389 27.57 -9.82 8.14
N PRO A 390 26.51 -10.33 7.48
CA PRO A 390 25.27 -9.57 7.24
C PRO A 390 24.68 -8.98 8.53
N LYS A 391 24.72 -9.72 9.65
CA LYS A 391 24.21 -9.24 10.94
C LYS A 391 25.02 -8.04 11.46
N GLU A 392 26.34 -8.14 11.43
CA GLU A 392 27.23 -7.05 11.85
C GLU A 392 27.08 -5.81 10.94
N ILE A 393 26.85 -6.03 9.64
CA ILE A 393 26.59 -4.93 8.69
C ILE A 393 25.29 -4.21 9.05
N ALA A 394 24.22 -4.95 9.31
CA ALA A 394 22.92 -4.36 9.69
C ALA A 394 23.01 -3.51 10.98
N GLU A 395 23.85 -3.92 11.94
CA GLU A 395 24.07 -3.16 13.18
C GLU A 395 24.92 -1.90 12.97
N ARG A 396 25.81 -1.91 11.96
CA ARG A 396 26.80 -0.85 11.70
C ARG A 396 26.34 0.16 10.66
N LEU A 397 25.49 -0.27 9.73
CA LEU A 397 24.98 0.61 8.67
C LEU A 397 24.08 1.68 9.29
N LYS A 398 24.48 2.94 9.15
CA LYS A 398 23.71 4.10 9.58
C LYS A 398 23.74 5.13 8.48
N LEU A 399 22.61 5.71 8.18
CA LEU A 399 22.55 6.83 7.26
C LEU A 399 23.33 8.02 7.82
N PRO A 400 24.00 8.81 6.96
CA PRO A 400 24.64 10.05 7.38
C PRO A 400 23.59 11.08 7.87
N GLU A 401 24.03 12.03 8.71
CA GLU A 401 23.13 13.04 9.31
C GLU A 401 22.34 13.82 8.25
N SER A 402 22.93 14.08 7.08
CA SER A 402 22.27 14.75 5.95
C SER A 402 21.04 14.00 5.41
N LEU A 403 20.94 12.70 5.61
CA LEU A 403 19.82 11.86 5.18
C LEU A 403 18.95 11.41 6.36
N ALA A 404 19.54 11.10 7.51
CA ALA A 404 18.86 10.46 8.63
C ALA A 404 17.69 11.28 9.24
N GLY A 405 17.72 12.61 9.10
CA GLY A 405 16.68 13.51 9.60
C GLY A 405 15.42 13.60 8.72
N ASN A 406 15.44 13.05 7.51
CA ASN A 406 14.35 13.16 6.56
C ASN A 406 13.30 12.05 6.76
N PHE A 407 12.02 12.41 6.87
CA PHE A 407 10.94 11.44 7.11
C PHE A 407 10.75 10.48 5.93
N HIS A 408 10.86 10.94 4.69
CA HIS A 408 10.73 10.11 3.49
C HIS A 408 11.89 9.13 3.25
N LEU A 409 12.89 9.13 4.13
CA LEU A 409 14.00 8.16 4.13
C LEU A 409 13.91 7.16 5.29
N ARG A 410 12.76 7.08 5.99
CA ARG A 410 12.55 6.19 7.12
C ARG A 410 11.75 4.97 6.70
N GLY A 411 12.22 3.78 7.10
CA GLY A 411 11.49 2.52 6.93
C GLY A 411 10.54 2.25 8.10
N TYR A 412 9.37 1.70 7.82
CA TYR A 412 8.34 1.37 8.82
C TYR A 412 7.94 -0.11 8.81
N TYR A 413 8.35 -0.90 7.81
CA TYR A 413 7.92 -2.30 7.63
C TYR A 413 9.04 -3.20 7.09
N GLY A 414 10.27 -2.93 7.45
CA GLY A 414 11.49 -3.60 7.01
C GLY A 414 12.45 -2.63 6.31
N THR A 415 13.64 -3.08 6.00
CA THR A 415 14.69 -2.29 5.31
C THR A 415 15.49 -3.13 4.32
#